data_34a714fd10a5c11f0134c8dd1910d05e
#
_entry.id   34a714fd10a5c11f0134c8dd1910d05e
#
_cell.length_a   1.000
_cell.length_b   1.000
_cell.length_c   1.000
_cell.angle_alpha   90.00
_cell.angle_beta   90.00
_cell.angle_gamma   90.00
#
_symmetry.space_group_name_H-M   'P 1'
#
loop_
_entity.id
_entity.type
_entity.pdbx_description
1 polymer ?
#
loop_
_entity_poly.entity_id
_entity_poly.type
_entity_poly.pdbx_seq_one_letter_code
_entity_poly.pdbx_strand_id
1 'polypeptide(L)'
;MLSVCIETLNQRSSTDTIVVGTGPGGATVAKSVAEAGQSVVMLEWGDAAPLRGELGQMVGIAGVPGKGAFVNSDLSLLMRGITVGGTSTINFATVMPPPLTMFDKYGVDLRADVEILRQQLPINTLPDHLIGPLASRIQTGAKSLG
;
A
#
# COMPACT_ATOMS: atom_id res chain seq x y z
N MET A 1 -8.20 7.35 17.57
CA MET A 1 -7.79 8.59 16.91
C MET A 1 -6.28 8.53 16.76
N LEU A 2 -5.77 8.18 15.56
CA LEU A 2 -4.33 8.14 15.30
C LEU A 2 -3.82 9.58 15.21
N SER A 3 -3.02 10.00 16.18
CA SER A 3 -2.32 11.28 16.18
C SER A 3 -0.96 11.09 15.52
N VAL A 4 -0.73 11.74 14.39
CA VAL A 4 0.61 11.80 13.79
C VAL A 4 1.37 12.89 14.53
N CYS A 5 2.29 12.52 15.40
CA CYS A 5 3.15 13.44 16.12
C CYS A 5 4.53 13.43 15.47
N ILE A 6 4.93 14.55 14.87
CA ILE A 6 6.32 14.81 14.47
C ILE A 6 6.97 15.53 15.66
N GLU A 7 7.41 14.76 16.66
CA GLU A 7 8.17 15.32 17.76
C GLU A 7 9.67 15.16 17.53
N THR A 8 10.39 16.22 17.81
CA THR A 8 11.86 16.26 17.84
C THR A 8 12.39 15.24 18.87
N LEU A 9 13.36 14.44 18.45
CA LEU A 9 13.92 13.24 19.10
C LEU A 9 14.53 13.42 20.53
N ASN A 10 14.11 14.40 21.30
CA ASN A 10 14.67 14.65 22.65
C ASN A 10 13.79 14.17 23.81
N GLN A 11 12.64 13.55 23.58
CA GLN A 11 11.81 12.97 24.62
C GLN A 11 11.79 11.45 24.52
N ARG A 12 12.16 10.76 25.60
CA ARG A 12 11.95 9.32 25.74
C ARG A 12 10.45 9.09 25.96
N SER A 13 9.75 8.59 24.95
CA SER A 13 8.39 8.09 25.10
C SER A 13 8.40 6.56 25.20
N SER A 14 7.50 6.03 26.01
CA SER A 14 7.28 4.58 26.14
C SER A 14 6.03 4.20 25.36
N THR A 15 6.10 3.14 24.57
CA THR A 15 4.97 2.57 23.83
C THR A 15 5.04 1.05 23.90
N ASP A 16 3.90 0.37 23.81
CA ASP A 16 3.84 -1.10 23.84
C ASP A 16 4.40 -1.70 22.54
N THR A 17 4.15 -1.05 21.41
CA THR A 17 4.54 -1.55 20.09
C THR A 17 5.10 -0.44 19.21
N ILE A 18 6.21 -0.74 18.53
CA ILE A 18 6.78 0.11 17.47
C ILE A 18 6.63 -0.62 16.14
N VAL A 19 5.98 0.05 15.17
CA VAL A 19 5.84 -0.43 13.79
C VAL A 19 6.74 0.39 12.88
N VAL A 20 7.66 -0.26 12.18
CA VAL A 20 8.57 0.39 11.24
C VAL A 20 8.01 0.30 9.82
N GLY A 21 7.70 1.45 9.25
CA GLY A 21 7.06 1.62 7.93
C GLY A 21 5.55 1.74 8.02
N THR A 22 5.01 2.72 7.30
CA THR A 22 3.57 3.03 7.24
C THR A 22 2.90 2.49 5.98
N GLY A 23 3.56 1.58 5.25
CA GLY A 23 2.95 0.88 4.12
C GLY A 23 1.76 0.00 4.53
N PRO A 24 1.07 -0.64 3.58
CA PRO A 24 -0.15 -1.41 3.85
C PRO A 24 0.01 -2.44 4.96
N GLY A 25 1.11 -3.19 4.97
CA GLY A 25 1.39 -4.20 6.01
C GLY A 25 1.55 -3.56 7.39
N GLY A 26 2.41 -2.53 7.52
CA GLY A 26 2.62 -1.84 8.79
C GLY A 26 1.35 -1.16 9.29
N ALA A 27 0.58 -0.52 8.42
CA ALA A 27 -0.68 0.11 8.78
C ALA A 27 -1.73 -0.91 9.29
N THR A 28 -1.81 -2.08 8.66
CA THR A 28 -2.71 -3.16 9.09
C THR A 28 -2.34 -3.69 10.46
N VAL A 29 -1.04 -3.95 10.72
CA VAL A 29 -0.55 -4.40 12.02
C VAL A 29 -0.80 -3.33 13.08
N ALA A 30 -0.44 -2.07 12.80
CA ALA A 30 -0.65 -0.97 13.74
C ALA A 30 -2.12 -0.79 14.11
N LYS A 31 -3.03 -0.91 13.13
CA LYS A 31 -4.48 -0.88 13.36
C LYS A 31 -4.90 -1.99 14.31
N SER A 32 -4.53 -3.25 14.02
CA SER A 32 -4.93 -4.41 14.81
C SER A 32 -4.43 -4.33 16.26
N VAL A 33 -3.17 -3.88 16.45
CA VAL A 33 -2.57 -3.73 17.77
C VAL A 33 -3.26 -2.59 18.56
N ALA A 34 -3.55 -1.47 17.90
CA ALA A 34 -4.26 -0.36 18.52
C ALA A 34 -5.72 -0.73 18.89
N GLU A 35 -6.41 -1.50 18.04
CA GLU A 35 -7.76 -2.02 18.33
C GLU A 35 -7.75 -3.02 19.50
N ALA A 36 -6.63 -3.71 19.73
CA ALA A 36 -6.42 -4.54 20.92
C ALA A 36 -6.10 -3.74 22.19
N GLY A 37 -6.12 -2.40 22.12
CA GLY A 37 -5.93 -1.51 23.28
C GLY A 37 -4.48 -1.19 23.62
N GLN A 38 -3.51 -1.58 22.78
CA GLN A 38 -2.09 -1.26 22.98
C GLN A 38 -1.74 0.11 22.39
N SER A 39 -0.76 0.77 23.00
CA SER A 39 -0.19 1.99 22.45
C SER A 39 0.77 1.64 21.30
N VAL A 40 0.66 2.36 20.18
CA VAL A 40 1.44 2.08 18.97
C VAL A 40 2.11 3.36 18.47
N VAL A 41 3.40 3.28 18.19
CA VAL A 41 4.15 4.29 17.45
C VAL A 41 4.55 3.73 16.09
N MET A 42 4.26 4.48 15.03
CA MET A 42 4.70 4.14 13.67
C MET A 42 5.85 5.05 13.27
N LEU A 43 6.92 4.45 12.75
CA LEU A 43 8.08 5.15 12.22
C LEU A 43 8.05 5.07 10.70
N GLU A 44 8.16 6.23 10.02
CA GLU A 44 8.20 6.31 8.56
C GLU A 44 9.46 7.03 8.12
N TRP A 45 10.11 6.51 7.08
CA TRP A 45 11.29 7.13 6.50
C TRP A 45 10.95 8.28 5.55
N GLY A 46 9.80 8.19 4.89
CA GLY A 46 9.33 9.18 3.94
C GLY A 46 8.65 10.37 4.60
N ASP A 47 8.17 11.27 3.78
CA ASP A 47 7.41 12.44 4.22
C ASP A 47 5.91 12.13 4.41
N ALA A 48 5.20 13.09 4.99
CA ALA A 48 3.75 13.06 5.16
C ALA A 48 3.05 14.09 4.24
N ALA A 49 3.62 14.37 3.08
CA ALA A 49 3.03 15.32 2.13
C ALA A 49 1.64 14.85 1.68
N PRO A 50 0.65 15.74 1.57
CA PRO A 50 -0.69 15.38 1.12
C PRO A 50 -0.66 14.71 -0.24
N LEU A 51 -1.32 13.55 -0.36
CA LEU A 51 -1.43 12.85 -1.63
C LEU A 51 -2.48 13.56 -2.51
N ARG A 52 -2.08 13.94 -3.72
CA ARG A 52 -2.93 14.64 -4.69
C ARG A 52 -3.47 13.73 -5.79
N GLY A 53 -2.94 12.50 -5.90
CA GLY A 53 -3.29 11.57 -6.98
C GLY A 53 -2.75 11.98 -8.36
N GLU A 54 -1.76 12.88 -8.40
CA GLU A 54 -1.16 13.37 -9.64
C GLU A 54 -0.01 12.46 -10.08
N LEU A 55 0.09 12.18 -11.37
CA LEU A 55 1.16 11.36 -11.95
C LEU A 55 2.56 11.92 -11.60
N GLY A 56 2.72 13.25 -11.66
CA GLY A 56 3.99 13.90 -11.32
C GLY A 56 4.41 13.66 -9.87
N GLN A 57 3.48 13.71 -8.93
CA GLN A 57 3.74 13.39 -7.52
C GLN A 57 4.11 11.91 -7.36
N MET A 58 3.39 11.00 -8.00
CA MET A 58 3.66 9.57 -7.95
C MET A 58 5.06 9.23 -8.49
N VAL A 59 5.45 9.82 -9.63
CA VAL A 59 6.80 9.67 -10.21
C VAL A 59 7.86 10.24 -9.26
N GLY A 60 7.59 11.37 -8.63
CA GLY A 60 8.47 11.97 -7.63
C GLY A 60 8.70 11.08 -6.41
N ILE A 61 7.65 10.42 -5.92
CA ILE A 61 7.73 9.49 -4.78
C ILE A 61 8.52 8.23 -5.14
N ALA A 62 8.28 7.65 -6.32
CA ALA A 62 8.86 6.38 -6.75
C ALA A 62 10.22 6.54 -7.44
N GLY A 63 10.45 7.67 -8.12
CA GLY A 63 11.56 7.85 -9.05
C GLY A 63 12.89 8.23 -8.42
N VAL A 64 13.01 8.33 -7.09
CA VAL A 64 14.28 8.69 -6.44
C VAL A 64 15.26 7.51 -6.52
N PRO A 65 16.35 7.61 -7.30
CA PRO A 65 17.33 6.53 -7.44
C PRO A 65 17.96 6.15 -6.11
N GLY A 66 18.10 4.85 -5.86
CA GLY A 66 18.67 4.30 -4.62
C GLY A 66 17.76 4.43 -3.40
N LYS A 67 16.56 5.03 -3.55
CA LYS A 67 15.53 5.10 -2.51
C LYS A 67 14.23 4.47 -2.99
N GLY A 68 13.52 5.09 -3.93
CA GLY A 68 12.26 4.61 -4.48
C GLY A 68 12.42 3.58 -5.58
N ALA A 69 13.46 3.70 -6.40
CA ALA A 69 13.75 2.83 -7.52
C ALA A 69 15.08 2.09 -7.35
N PHE A 70 15.06 0.77 -7.51
CA PHE A 70 16.23 -0.12 -7.46
C PHE A 70 16.23 -1.04 -8.67
N VAL A 71 17.42 -1.34 -9.18
CA VAL A 71 17.62 -2.36 -10.20
C VAL A 71 18.30 -3.55 -9.53
N ASN A 72 17.69 -4.72 -9.62
CA ASN A 72 18.25 -5.96 -9.12
C ASN A 72 19.36 -6.50 -10.04
N SER A 73 20.09 -7.50 -9.58
CA SER A 73 21.15 -8.16 -10.36
C SER A 73 20.65 -8.84 -11.64
N ASP A 74 19.37 -9.21 -11.69
CA ASP A 74 18.67 -9.78 -12.86
C ASP A 74 18.05 -8.69 -13.77
N LEU A 75 18.38 -7.42 -13.54
CA LEU A 75 17.84 -6.24 -14.24
C LEU A 75 16.34 -5.99 -13.99
N SER A 76 15.70 -6.68 -13.08
CA SER A 76 14.33 -6.35 -12.69
C SER A 76 14.29 -5.04 -11.92
N LEU A 77 13.25 -4.23 -12.17
CA LEU A 77 13.03 -2.97 -11.48
C LEU A 77 12.14 -3.19 -10.26
N LEU A 78 12.64 -2.82 -9.09
CA LEU A 78 11.88 -2.74 -7.86
C LEU A 78 11.55 -1.28 -7.56
N MET A 79 10.26 -0.98 -7.44
CA MET A 79 9.78 0.36 -7.07
C MET A 79 9.04 0.32 -5.74
N ARG A 80 9.28 1.31 -4.88
CA ARG A 80 8.58 1.49 -3.62
C ARG A 80 8.25 2.96 -3.38
N GLY A 81 7.15 3.23 -2.68
CA GLY A 81 6.82 4.58 -2.21
C GLY A 81 7.55 4.88 -0.91
N ILE A 82 8.24 6.03 -0.84
CA ILE A 82 8.89 6.54 0.37
C ILE A 82 8.10 7.75 0.84
N THR A 83 7.00 7.45 1.49
CA THR A 83 6.03 8.41 2.04
C THR A 83 5.09 7.68 3.00
N VAL A 84 4.35 8.41 3.80
CA VAL A 84 3.24 7.83 4.58
C VAL A 84 2.28 7.09 3.65
N GLY A 85 1.96 5.83 3.96
CA GLY A 85 1.19 4.93 3.11
C GLY A 85 2.04 4.03 2.21
N GLY A 86 3.35 4.30 2.07
CA GLY A 86 4.28 3.45 1.34
C GLY A 86 3.87 3.25 -0.13
N THR A 87 4.05 2.05 -0.64
CA THR A 87 3.80 1.71 -2.05
C THR A 87 2.32 1.77 -2.45
N SER A 88 1.37 1.77 -1.49
CA SER A 88 -0.05 1.98 -1.82
C SER A 88 -0.33 3.34 -2.45
N THR A 89 0.57 4.31 -2.29
CA THR A 89 0.45 5.65 -2.87
C THR A 89 0.80 5.72 -4.36
N ILE A 90 1.44 4.66 -4.89
CA ILE A 90 1.92 4.59 -6.28
C ILE A 90 1.42 3.34 -7.04
N ASN A 91 0.49 2.58 -6.47
CA ASN A 91 0.01 1.31 -7.03
C ASN A 91 -1.16 1.48 -8.02
N PHE A 92 -1.48 2.70 -8.45
CA PHE A 92 -2.60 3.03 -9.33
C PHE A 92 -3.96 2.54 -8.80
N ALA A 93 -4.14 2.50 -7.49
CA ALA A 93 -5.32 1.93 -6.82
C ALA A 93 -5.62 0.46 -7.23
N THR A 94 -4.61 -0.25 -7.71
CA THR A 94 -4.76 -1.66 -8.09
C THR A 94 -4.73 -2.55 -6.86
N VAL A 95 -5.75 -3.39 -6.71
CA VAL A 95 -5.83 -4.41 -5.66
C VAL A 95 -5.95 -5.77 -6.33
N MET A 96 -5.06 -6.69 -5.96
CA MET A 96 -5.12 -8.08 -6.41
C MET A 96 -5.23 -9.00 -5.18
N PRO A 97 -6.05 -10.06 -5.25
CA PRO A 97 -6.07 -11.04 -4.19
C PRO A 97 -4.70 -11.73 -4.08
N PRO A 98 -4.28 -12.15 -2.87
CA PRO A 98 -3.05 -12.90 -2.71
C PRO A 98 -3.16 -14.26 -3.43
N PRO A 99 -2.03 -14.82 -3.91
CA PRO A 99 -2.01 -16.15 -4.52
C PRO A 99 -2.19 -17.24 -3.46
N LEU A 100 -3.43 -17.53 -3.08
CA LEU A 100 -3.78 -18.43 -1.97
C LEU A 100 -3.11 -19.79 -2.08
N THR A 101 -3.06 -20.36 -3.30
CA THR A 101 -2.41 -21.67 -3.54
C THR A 101 -0.90 -21.67 -3.23
N MET A 102 -0.26 -20.52 -3.31
CA MET A 102 1.15 -20.37 -2.92
C MET A 102 1.26 -20.42 -1.38
N PHE A 103 0.40 -19.71 -0.68
CA PHE A 103 0.40 -19.68 0.79
C PHE A 103 0.00 -21.02 1.39
N ASP A 104 -0.95 -21.73 0.79
CA ASP A 104 -1.34 -23.08 1.19
C ASP A 104 -0.15 -24.06 1.25
N LYS A 105 0.82 -23.93 0.32
CA LYS A 105 2.04 -24.76 0.31
C LYS A 105 2.91 -24.59 1.55
N TYR A 106 2.81 -23.44 2.20
CA TYR A 106 3.54 -23.12 3.43
C TYR A 106 2.68 -23.24 4.68
N GLY A 107 1.48 -23.83 4.57
CA GLY A 107 0.56 -24.04 5.68
C GLY A 107 -0.11 -22.76 6.19
N VAL A 108 -0.15 -21.70 5.38
CA VAL A 108 -0.76 -20.43 5.73
C VAL A 108 -2.09 -20.29 4.98
N ASP A 109 -3.21 -20.32 5.70
CA ASP A 109 -4.55 -20.07 5.14
C ASP A 109 -4.95 -18.60 5.36
N LEU A 110 -5.07 -17.85 4.26
CA LEU A 110 -5.43 -16.43 4.27
C LEU A 110 -6.89 -16.15 3.83
N ARG A 111 -7.73 -17.19 3.64
CA ARG A 111 -9.08 -17.01 3.08
C ARG A 111 -9.97 -16.13 3.95
N ALA A 112 -9.93 -16.36 5.25
CA ALA A 112 -10.68 -15.54 6.20
C ALA A 112 -10.20 -14.10 6.24
N ASP A 113 -8.89 -13.89 6.22
CA ASP A 113 -8.29 -12.54 6.23
C ASP A 113 -8.62 -11.76 4.95
N VAL A 114 -8.61 -12.42 3.79
CA VAL A 114 -9.01 -11.82 2.51
C VAL A 114 -10.47 -11.37 2.55
N GLU A 115 -11.36 -12.17 3.13
CA GLU A 115 -12.77 -11.82 3.24
C GLU A 115 -12.98 -10.62 4.19
N ILE A 116 -12.29 -10.59 5.32
CA ILE A 116 -12.31 -9.45 6.25
C ILE A 116 -11.83 -8.17 5.55
N LEU A 117 -10.72 -8.25 4.80
CA LEU A 117 -10.18 -7.10 4.08
C LEU A 117 -11.12 -6.61 2.97
N ARG A 118 -11.83 -7.51 2.27
CA ARG A 118 -12.84 -7.15 1.27
C ARG A 118 -14.00 -6.36 1.87
N GLN A 119 -14.37 -6.65 3.11
CA GLN A 119 -15.44 -5.93 3.81
C GLN A 119 -14.94 -4.57 4.35
N GLN A 120 -13.68 -4.48 4.74
CA GLN A 120 -13.10 -3.26 5.32
C GLN A 120 -12.63 -2.25 4.28
N LEU A 121 -12.19 -2.71 3.11
CA LEU A 121 -11.66 -1.85 2.05
C LEU A 121 -12.72 -1.62 0.96
N PRO A 122 -12.84 -0.39 0.43
CA PRO A 122 -13.79 -0.07 -0.64
C PRO A 122 -13.27 -0.62 -2.00
N ILE A 123 -13.12 -1.95 -2.10
CA ILE A 123 -12.64 -2.61 -3.32
C ILE A 123 -13.81 -2.82 -4.27
N ASN A 124 -13.83 -2.08 -5.36
CA ASN A 124 -14.87 -2.16 -6.39
C ASN A 124 -14.26 -2.15 -7.78
N THR A 125 -15.03 -2.59 -8.76
CA THR A 125 -14.67 -2.36 -10.17
C THR A 125 -14.66 -0.87 -10.47
N LEU A 126 -13.73 -0.45 -11.35
CA LEU A 126 -13.65 0.95 -11.75
C LEU A 126 -14.98 1.37 -12.41
N PRO A 127 -15.63 2.45 -11.96
CA PRO A 127 -16.86 2.96 -12.56
C PRO A 127 -16.64 3.37 -14.03
N ASP A 128 -17.65 3.15 -14.87
CA ASP A 128 -17.55 3.40 -16.31
C ASP A 128 -17.13 4.84 -16.67
N HIS A 129 -17.57 5.83 -15.89
CA HIS A 129 -17.21 7.23 -16.13
C HIS A 129 -15.72 7.56 -15.89
N LEU A 130 -14.99 6.66 -15.21
CA LEU A 130 -13.54 6.77 -15.01
C LEU A 130 -12.76 5.94 -16.03
N ILE A 131 -13.42 5.13 -16.85
CA ILE A 131 -12.80 4.37 -17.92
C ILE A 131 -12.56 5.30 -19.11
N GLY A 132 -11.29 5.59 -19.41
CA GLY A 132 -10.93 6.41 -20.54
C GLY A 132 -11.23 5.73 -21.90
N PRO A 133 -11.35 6.51 -22.99
CA PRO A 133 -11.75 5.97 -24.31
C PRO A 133 -10.78 4.91 -24.85
N LEU A 134 -9.51 4.98 -24.54
CA LEU A 134 -8.53 3.96 -24.93
C LEU A 134 -8.80 2.62 -24.22
N ALA A 135 -9.01 2.65 -22.92
CA ALA A 135 -9.31 1.45 -22.13
C ALA A 135 -10.63 0.81 -22.57
N SER A 136 -11.65 1.62 -22.86
CA SER A 136 -12.94 1.14 -23.42
C SER A 136 -12.77 0.43 -24.76
N ARG A 137 -11.93 0.95 -25.66
CA ARG A 137 -11.63 0.30 -26.94
C ARG A 137 -10.90 -1.02 -26.76
N ILE A 138 -9.92 -1.08 -25.87
CA ILE A 138 -9.18 -2.32 -25.52
C ILE A 138 -10.16 -3.35 -24.96
N GLN A 139 -11.03 -2.96 -24.04
CA GLN A 139 -12.05 -3.84 -23.45
C GLN A 139 -13.01 -4.39 -24.51
N THR A 140 -13.47 -3.55 -25.44
CA THR A 140 -14.34 -3.96 -26.55
C THR A 140 -13.62 -4.96 -27.46
N GLY A 141 -12.36 -4.68 -27.82
CA GLY A 141 -11.55 -5.60 -28.63
C GLY A 141 -11.33 -6.93 -27.94
N ALA A 142 -10.99 -6.93 -26.65
CA ALA A 142 -10.82 -8.16 -25.89
C ALA A 142 -12.10 -9.00 -25.84
N LYS A 143 -13.26 -8.38 -25.61
CA LYS A 143 -14.57 -9.07 -25.63
C LYS A 143 -14.94 -9.66 -27.00
N SER A 144 -14.46 -9.07 -28.10
CA SER A 144 -14.72 -9.58 -29.45
C SER A 144 -13.88 -10.79 -29.85
N LEU A 145 -12.82 -11.04 -29.07
CA LEU A 145 -11.90 -12.18 -29.29
C LEU A 145 -12.24 -13.41 -28.43
N GLY A 146 -13.16 -13.29 -27.48
CA GLY A 146 -13.55 -14.33 -26.52
C GLY A 146 -12.82 -14.11 -25.21
#